data_05f9ae58190cb61d7511ef4de5f15c19
#
_entry.id   05f9ae58190cb61d7511ef4de5f15c19
#
_cell.length_a   1.000
_cell.length_b   1.000
_cell.length_c   1.000
_cell.angle_alpha   90.00
_cell.angle_beta   90.00
_cell.angle_gamma   90.00
#
_symmetry.space_group_name_H-M   'P 1'
#
loop_
_entity.id
_entity.type
_entity.pdbx_description
1 polymer ?
#
loop_
_entity_poly.entity_id
_entity_poly.type
_entity_poly.pdbx_seq_one_letter_code
_entity_poly.pdbx_strand_id
1 'polypeptide(L)'
;MVQAPQKTITLDEFLQLAETKPASEYIKGAIVQKPMPQGKHSTIQGELITRINAAGKPQRIAWAFPELRCTFGGRSIVPDVAIFLWNRIPLDADGEIANTFNAHPDWTIEILSPAQSQTKVTNNILHCLNAGGQMG
;
A
#
# COMPACT_ATOMS: atom_id res chain seq x y z
N MET A 1 14.73 -0.32 34.03
CA MET A 1 13.88 -1.47 33.64
C MET A 1 14.26 -1.89 32.22
N VAL A 2 14.63 -3.14 32.07
CA VAL A 2 15.02 -3.64 30.74
C VAL A 2 13.74 -4.08 30.03
N GLN A 3 13.45 -3.46 28.89
CA GLN A 3 12.38 -3.93 28.04
C GLN A 3 12.75 -5.30 27.44
N ALA A 4 11.82 -6.25 27.48
CA ALA A 4 11.98 -7.48 26.72
C ALA A 4 12.14 -7.13 25.25
N PRO A 5 13.06 -7.79 24.50
CA PRO A 5 13.19 -7.55 23.08
C PRO A 5 11.85 -7.83 22.38
N GLN A 6 11.43 -6.93 21.50
CA GLN A 6 10.23 -7.15 20.70
C GLN A 6 10.42 -8.41 19.87
N LYS A 7 9.44 -9.30 19.94
CA LYS A 7 9.44 -10.49 19.10
C LYS A 7 9.22 -10.07 17.65
N THR A 8 10.24 -10.21 16.82
CA THR A 8 10.11 -10.00 15.38
C THR A 8 9.49 -11.24 14.75
N ILE A 9 8.72 -11.04 13.72
CA ILE A 9 8.17 -12.13 12.91
C ILE A 9 8.70 -12.01 11.48
N THR A 10 8.64 -13.11 10.72
CA THR A 10 9.01 -13.09 9.32
C THR A 10 7.87 -12.54 8.46
N LEU A 11 8.18 -12.14 7.24
CA LEU A 11 7.16 -11.72 6.27
C LEU A 11 6.16 -12.85 6.02
N ASP A 12 6.64 -14.08 5.86
CA ASP A 12 5.75 -15.23 5.63
C ASP A 12 4.81 -15.46 6.81
N GLU A 13 5.32 -15.35 8.04
CA GLU A 13 4.49 -15.44 9.23
C GLU A 13 3.44 -14.34 9.28
N PHE A 14 3.83 -13.11 8.95
CA PHE A 14 2.90 -11.97 8.88
C PHE A 14 1.79 -12.23 7.88
N LEU A 15 2.12 -12.74 6.69
CA LEU A 15 1.13 -13.00 5.64
C LEU A 15 0.15 -14.12 5.98
N GLN A 16 0.47 -14.96 6.98
CA GLN A 16 -0.44 -15.99 7.49
C GLN A 16 -1.45 -15.46 8.51
N LEU A 17 -1.22 -14.27 9.05
CA LEU A 17 -2.14 -13.66 9.99
C LEU A 17 -3.39 -13.14 9.29
N ALA A 18 -4.50 -13.10 10.03
CA ALA A 18 -5.72 -12.48 9.51
C ALA A 18 -5.52 -10.98 9.27
N GLU A 19 -6.12 -10.46 8.22
CA GLU A 19 -6.13 -9.02 7.97
C GLU A 19 -6.81 -8.27 9.13
N THR A 20 -6.25 -7.12 9.47
CA THR A 20 -6.80 -6.26 10.52
C THR A 20 -7.53 -5.06 9.92
N LYS A 21 -8.37 -4.41 10.73
CA LYS A 21 -9.04 -3.16 10.39
C LYS A 21 -8.81 -2.15 11.53
N PRO A 22 -8.07 -1.06 11.31
CA PRO A 22 -7.37 -0.67 10.08
C PRO A 22 -6.27 -1.67 9.68
N ALA A 23 -5.86 -1.60 8.41
CA ALA A 23 -4.86 -2.51 7.87
C ALA A 23 -3.54 -2.42 8.63
N SER A 24 -2.85 -3.56 8.74
CA SER A 24 -1.50 -3.63 9.29
C SER A 24 -0.48 -3.78 8.17
N GLU A 25 0.69 -3.16 8.36
CA GLU A 25 1.81 -3.25 7.43
C GLU A 25 2.96 -4.01 8.09
N TYR A 26 3.79 -4.66 7.28
CA TYR A 26 5.00 -5.33 7.73
C TYR A 26 6.23 -4.56 7.24
N ILE A 27 7.00 -4.04 8.19
CA ILE A 27 8.15 -3.18 7.91
C ILE A 27 9.29 -3.60 8.82
N LYS A 28 10.37 -4.13 8.25
CA LYS A 28 11.61 -4.50 8.97
C LYS A 28 11.33 -5.37 10.20
N GLY A 29 10.54 -6.42 10.03
CA GLY A 29 10.22 -7.38 11.09
C GLY A 29 9.16 -6.92 12.07
N ALA A 30 8.62 -5.72 11.94
CA ALA A 30 7.60 -5.15 12.82
C ALA A 30 6.25 -5.06 12.12
N ILE A 31 5.20 -5.32 12.89
CA ILE A 31 3.82 -5.09 12.45
C ILE A 31 3.43 -3.67 12.90
N VAL A 32 3.01 -2.86 11.94
CA VAL A 32 2.58 -1.47 12.19
C VAL A 32 1.17 -1.30 11.66
N GLN A 33 0.21 -1.04 12.57
CA GLN A 33 -1.17 -0.82 12.16
C GLN A 33 -1.35 0.62 11.68
N LYS A 34 -2.03 0.80 10.56
CA LYS A 34 -2.38 2.12 10.04
C LYS A 34 -3.43 2.79 10.94
N PRO A 35 -3.48 4.13 10.97
CA PRO A 35 -4.54 4.83 11.70
C PRO A 35 -5.90 4.60 11.05
N MET A 36 -6.97 4.69 11.85
CA MET A 36 -8.33 4.65 11.34
C MET A 36 -8.59 5.87 10.44
N PRO A 37 -9.06 5.68 9.18
CA PRO A 37 -9.35 6.81 8.30
C PRO A 37 -10.51 7.65 8.86
N GLN A 38 -10.34 8.96 8.86
CA GLN A 38 -11.35 9.92 9.26
C GLN A 38 -12.00 10.54 8.00
N GLY A 39 -13.03 11.38 8.21
CA GLY A 39 -13.84 11.91 7.11
C GLY A 39 -13.03 12.64 6.03
N LYS A 40 -12.10 13.51 6.42
CA LYS A 40 -11.28 14.25 5.44
C LYS A 40 -10.34 13.33 4.67
N HIS A 41 -9.72 12.37 5.34
CA HIS A 41 -8.86 11.36 4.70
C HIS A 41 -9.67 10.56 3.67
N SER A 42 -10.82 10.04 4.07
CA SER A 42 -11.68 9.22 3.19
C SER A 42 -12.19 10.02 1.99
N THR A 43 -12.53 11.29 2.18
CA THR A 43 -12.98 12.17 1.11
C THR A 43 -11.90 12.38 0.06
N ILE A 44 -10.67 12.71 0.50
CA ILE A 44 -9.54 12.92 -0.39
C ILE A 44 -9.20 11.62 -1.14
N GLN A 45 -9.16 10.50 -0.44
CA GLN A 45 -8.87 9.19 -1.03
C GLN A 45 -9.90 8.84 -2.12
N GLY A 46 -11.17 8.98 -1.83
CA GLY A 46 -12.24 8.69 -2.79
C GLY A 46 -12.18 9.57 -4.03
N GLU A 47 -11.95 10.87 -3.85
CA GLU A 47 -11.83 11.81 -4.96
C GLU A 47 -10.60 11.53 -5.83
N LEU A 48 -9.45 11.23 -5.23
CA LEU A 48 -8.26 10.87 -5.98
C LEU A 48 -8.49 9.62 -6.83
N ILE A 49 -9.04 8.57 -6.24
CA ILE A 49 -9.34 7.32 -6.95
C ILE A 49 -10.27 7.59 -8.14
N THR A 50 -11.34 8.32 -7.91
CA THR A 50 -12.32 8.62 -8.94
C THR A 50 -11.70 9.40 -10.10
N ARG A 51 -10.93 10.45 -9.81
CA ARG A 51 -10.33 11.30 -10.84
C ARG A 51 -9.22 10.59 -11.61
N ILE A 52 -8.36 9.86 -10.92
CA ILE A 52 -7.29 9.12 -11.57
C ILE A 52 -7.87 8.03 -12.48
N ASN A 53 -8.87 7.30 -12.03
CA ASN A 53 -9.49 6.26 -12.81
C ASN A 53 -10.30 6.81 -14.00
N ALA A 54 -10.93 7.97 -13.83
CA ALA A 54 -11.63 8.64 -14.95
C ALA A 54 -10.66 9.01 -16.09
N ALA A 55 -9.44 9.38 -15.74
CA ALA A 55 -8.41 9.73 -16.73
C ALA A 55 -7.68 8.49 -17.28
N GLY A 56 -7.39 7.51 -16.42
CA GLY A 56 -6.50 6.39 -16.74
C GLY A 56 -7.16 5.19 -17.37
N LYS A 57 -8.34 4.80 -16.90
CA LYS A 57 -9.00 3.56 -17.34
C LYS A 57 -9.49 3.58 -18.80
N PRO A 58 -10.15 4.65 -19.30
CA PRO A 58 -10.69 4.63 -20.67
C PRO A 58 -9.61 4.40 -21.72
N GLN A 59 -8.42 4.92 -21.51
CA GLN A 59 -7.29 4.78 -22.45
C GLN A 59 -6.36 3.63 -22.07
N ARG A 60 -6.69 2.87 -21.03
CA ARG A 60 -5.88 1.74 -20.54
C ARG A 60 -4.44 2.14 -20.22
N ILE A 61 -4.28 3.30 -19.57
CA ILE A 61 -2.97 3.81 -19.16
C ILE A 61 -2.62 3.31 -17.77
N ALA A 62 -3.54 3.52 -16.81
CA ALA A 62 -3.29 3.21 -15.41
C ALA A 62 -4.60 2.96 -14.65
N TRP A 63 -4.47 2.32 -13.50
CA TRP A 63 -5.58 2.03 -12.60
C TRP A 63 -5.15 2.34 -11.18
N ALA A 64 -5.95 3.12 -10.46
CA ALA A 64 -5.73 3.46 -9.06
C ALA A 64 -6.56 2.54 -8.15
N PHE A 65 -5.92 1.98 -7.14
CA PHE A 65 -6.54 1.08 -6.16
C PHE A 65 -6.46 1.69 -4.76
N PRO A 66 -7.59 1.72 -4.01
CA PRO A 66 -7.58 2.14 -2.62
C PRO A 66 -7.16 1.00 -1.70
N GLU A 67 -6.38 1.31 -0.66
CA GLU A 67 -6.07 0.35 0.43
C GLU A 67 -5.67 -1.05 -0.08
N LEU A 68 -4.79 -1.10 -1.05
CA LEU A 68 -4.35 -2.35 -1.66
C LEU A 68 -3.03 -2.81 -1.04
N ARG A 69 -3.01 -4.05 -0.55
CA ARG A 69 -1.77 -4.65 -0.05
C ARG A 69 -0.82 -4.94 -1.19
N CYS A 70 0.38 -4.38 -1.08
CA CYS A 70 1.47 -4.60 -2.02
C CYS A 70 2.66 -5.21 -1.25
N THR A 71 3.06 -6.40 -1.64
CA THR A 71 4.16 -7.14 -0.99
C THR A 71 5.33 -7.24 -1.95
N PHE A 72 6.45 -6.62 -1.58
CA PHE A 72 7.66 -6.60 -2.40
C PHE A 72 8.84 -6.11 -1.56
N GLY A 73 10.06 -6.48 -1.96
CA GLY A 73 11.27 -6.00 -1.33
C GLY A 73 11.35 -6.27 0.17
N GLY A 74 10.76 -7.37 0.65
CA GLY A 74 10.78 -7.76 2.06
C GLY A 74 9.77 -7.02 2.95
N ARG A 75 8.93 -6.16 2.37
CA ARG A 75 7.86 -5.45 3.10
C ARG A 75 6.50 -5.77 2.52
N SER A 76 5.49 -5.59 3.34
CA SER A 76 4.08 -5.67 2.91
C SER A 76 3.38 -4.41 3.39
N ILE A 77 3.06 -3.53 2.46
CA ILE A 77 2.48 -2.21 2.75
C ILE A 77 1.10 -2.08 2.13
N VAL A 78 0.31 -1.17 2.66
CA VAL A 78 -1.05 -0.88 2.18
C VAL A 78 -1.16 0.63 1.94
N PRO A 79 -0.69 1.13 0.79
CA PRO A 79 -0.79 2.55 0.46
C PRO A 79 -2.24 3.02 0.43
N ASP A 80 -2.48 4.27 0.77
CA ASP A 80 -3.82 4.85 0.67
C ASP A 80 -4.32 4.83 -0.77
N VAL A 81 -3.43 5.14 -1.73
CA VAL A 81 -3.70 5.00 -3.16
C VAL A 81 -2.47 4.39 -3.82
N ALA A 82 -2.66 3.26 -4.48
CA ALA A 82 -1.63 2.59 -5.27
C ALA A 82 -2.04 2.63 -6.75
N ILE A 83 -1.19 3.18 -7.60
CA ILE A 83 -1.46 3.31 -9.04
C ILE A 83 -0.50 2.41 -9.79
N PHE A 84 -1.07 1.56 -10.65
CA PHE A 84 -0.31 0.65 -11.50
C PHE A 84 -0.52 1.03 -12.95
N LEU A 85 0.56 1.05 -13.72
CA LEU A 85 0.44 1.10 -15.17
C LEU A 85 -0.32 -0.13 -15.67
N TRP A 86 -1.12 0.03 -16.70
CA TRP A 86 -2.06 -0.98 -17.15
C TRP A 86 -1.42 -2.35 -17.37
N ASN A 87 -0.26 -2.36 -18.01
CA ASN A 87 0.46 -3.60 -18.33
C ASN A 87 1.20 -4.23 -17.13
N ARG A 88 1.21 -3.58 -15.98
CA ARG A 88 1.85 -4.09 -14.77
C ARG A 88 0.86 -4.60 -13.72
N ILE A 89 -0.42 -4.47 -13.98
CA ILE A 89 -1.46 -4.99 -13.08
C ILE A 89 -1.39 -6.52 -13.07
N PRO A 90 -1.18 -7.17 -11.90
CA PRO A 90 -1.22 -8.62 -11.81
C PRO A 90 -2.58 -9.18 -12.23
N LEU A 91 -2.57 -10.18 -13.08
CA LEU A 91 -3.79 -10.82 -13.57
C LEU A 91 -3.78 -12.32 -13.21
N ASP A 92 -4.97 -12.85 -12.98
CA ASP A 92 -5.19 -14.28 -12.84
C ASP A 92 -5.11 -14.99 -14.21
N ALA A 93 -5.12 -16.33 -14.17
CA ALA A 93 -5.10 -17.15 -15.40
C ALA A 93 -6.29 -16.87 -16.32
N ASP A 94 -7.42 -16.40 -15.77
CA ASP A 94 -8.63 -16.06 -16.53
C ASP A 94 -8.66 -14.60 -17.00
N GLY A 95 -7.59 -13.83 -16.77
CA GLY A 95 -7.48 -12.44 -17.20
C GLY A 95 -8.09 -11.43 -16.24
N GLU A 96 -8.61 -11.84 -15.10
CA GLU A 96 -9.11 -10.93 -14.08
C GLU A 96 -7.98 -10.38 -13.20
N ILE A 97 -8.22 -9.24 -12.55
CA ILE A 97 -7.25 -8.68 -11.62
C ILE A 97 -7.04 -9.65 -10.46
N ALA A 98 -5.78 -9.97 -10.17
CA ALA A 98 -5.43 -10.90 -9.11
C ALA A 98 -5.80 -10.35 -7.72
N ASN A 99 -6.07 -11.25 -6.78
CA ASN A 99 -6.33 -10.86 -5.39
C ASN A 99 -5.05 -10.46 -4.66
N THR A 100 -3.91 -11.00 -5.06
CA THR A 100 -2.62 -10.76 -4.41
C THR A 100 -1.70 -9.97 -5.32
N PHE A 101 -1.17 -8.86 -4.82
CA PHE A 101 -0.23 -8.02 -5.54
C PHE A 101 1.17 -8.15 -4.93
N ASN A 102 2.00 -8.99 -5.52
CA ASN A 102 3.42 -9.12 -5.16
C ASN A 102 4.26 -8.22 -6.07
N ALA A 103 3.90 -6.94 -6.09
CA ALA A 103 4.50 -5.97 -7.00
C ALA A 103 4.48 -4.58 -6.37
N HIS A 104 5.48 -3.75 -6.72
CA HIS A 104 5.49 -2.36 -6.31
C HIS A 104 4.54 -1.54 -7.18
N PRO A 105 3.83 -0.54 -6.63
CA PRO A 105 3.08 0.41 -7.44
C PRO A 105 4.01 1.31 -8.26
N ASP A 106 3.51 1.82 -9.37
CA ASP A 106 4.22 2.81 -10.18
C ASP A 106 4.13 4.19 -9.57
N TRP A 107 3.01 4.48 -8.94
CA TRP A 107 2.78 5.72 -8.21
C TRP A 107 2.08 5.41 -6.89
N THR A 108 2.58 5.98 -5.81
CA THR A 108 2.05 5.80 -4.46
C THR A 108 1.63 7.14 -3.90
N ILE A 109 0.41 7.23 -3.39
CA ILE A 109 -0.08 8.43 -2.71
C ILE A 109 -0.46 8.05 -1.29
N GLU A 110 0.10 8.76 -0.32
CA GLU A 110 -0.23 8.61 1.08
C GLU A 110 -0.89 9.91 1.58
N ILE A 111 -2.00 9.77 2.27
CA ILE A 111 -2.75 10.89 2.81
C ILE A 111 -2.48 10.95 4.31
N LEU A 112 -1.78 11.97 4.76
CA LEU A 112 -1.37 12.08 6.15
C LEU A 112 -2.55 12.38 7.07
N SER A 113 -2.66 11.60 8.15
CA SER A 113 -3.54 11.89 9.28
C SER A 113 -2.77 12.69 10.32
N PRO A 114 -3.43 13.53 11.15
CA PRO A 114 -2.73 14.37 12.15
C PRO A 114 -1.85 13.60 13.11
N ALA A 115 -2.21 12.36 13.44
CA ALA A 115 -1.46 11.52 14.39
C ALA A 115 -0.44 10.60 13.70
N GLN A 116 -0.31 10.66 12.37
CA GLN A 116 0.52 9.72 11.62
C GLN A 116 1.97 10.20 11.56
N SER A 117 2.92 9.26 11.66
CA SER A 117 4.34 9.55 11.52
C SER A 117 4.68 9.88 10.06
N GLN A 118 5.13 11.11 9.83
CA GLN A 118 5.60 11.54 8.51
C GLN A 118 6.81 10.75 8.05
N THR A 119 7.71 10.41 8.96
CA THR A 119 8.90 9.60 8.66
C THR A 119 8.54 8.22 8.15
N LYS A 120 7.58 7.54 8.81
CA LYS A 120 7.11 6.21 8.38
C LYS A 120 6.52 6.27 6.98
N VAL A 121 5.67 7.26 6.71
CA VAL A 121 5.04 7.44 5.40
C VAL A 121 6.08 7.69 4.31
N THR A 122 7.03 8.58 4.59
CA THR A 122 8.13 8.87 3.66
C THR A 122 8.96 7.62 3.36
N ASN A 123 9.28 6.82 4.38
CA ASN A 123 10.04 5.59 4.20
C ASN A 123 9.28 4.56 3.35
N ASN A 124 7.97 4.47 3.46
CA ASN A 124 7.17 3.60 2.60
C ASN A 124 7.21 4.06 1.15
N ILE A 125 7.13 5.37 0.90
CA ILE A 125 7.25 5.93 -0.45
C ILE A 125 8.64 5.64 -1.03
N LEU A 126 9.70 5.85 -0.25
CA LEU A 126 11.07 5.56 -0.67
C LEU A 126 11.25 4.07 -1.00
N HIS A 127 10.63 3.18 -0.23
CA HIS A 127 10.66 1.75 -0.51
C HIS A 127 10.06 1.44 -1.88
N CYS A 128 8.93 2.06 -2.22
CA CYS A 128 8.30 1.91 -3.54
C CYS A 128 9.22 2.42 -4.66
N LEU A 129 9.82 3.59 -4.46
CA LEU A 129 10.72 4.19 -5.46
C LEU A 129 11.98 3.34 -5.66
N ASN A 130 12.57 2.83 -4.58
CA ASN A 130 13.74 1.97 -4.65
C ASN A 130 13.46 0.64 -5.36
N ALA A 131 12.23 0.17 -5.33
CA ALA A 131 11.83 -1.05 -6.02
C ALA A 131 11.52 -0.83 -7.51
N GLY A 132 11.45 0.43 -7.96
CA GLY A 132 11.18 0.77 -9.36
C GLY A 132 9.97 1.66 -9.59
N GLY A 133 9.28 2.09 -8.53
CA GLY A 133 8.18 3.06 -8.63
C GLY A 133 8.66 4.38 -9.20
N GLN A 134 7.79 5.10 -9.89
CA GLN A 134 8.13 6.32 -10.63
C GLN A 134 7.83 7.59 -9.83
N MET A 135 6.86 7.52 -8.92
CA MET A 135 6.39 8.69 -8.19
C MET A 135 5.79 8.30 -6.85
N GLY A 136 5.92 9.18 -5.91
CA GLY A 136 5.30 9.03 -4.60
C GLY A 136 5.09 10.35 -3.91
#